data_61a585e748e02a2aadf822c52f7e9eaa
#
_entry.id   61a585e748e02a2aadf822c52f7e9eaa
#
_cell.length_a   1.000
_cell.length_b   1.000
_cell.length_c   1.000
_cell.angle_alpha   90.00
_cell.angle_beta   90.00
_cell.angle_gamma   90.00
#
_symmetry.space_group_name_H-M   'P 1'
#
loop_
_entity.id
_entity.type
_entity.pdbx_description
1 polymer ?
#
loop_
_entity_poly.entity_id
_entity_poly.type
_entity_poly.pdbx_seq_one_letter_code
_entity_poly.pdbx_strand_id
1 'polypeptide(L)'
;MSAMTSDVIVIGAGHNGLVAAAYLARAGLRVLVVERRDLVGGACVTEEVWPGYRVSTAAYLCGLLQPKIIRDLDLARFGYEILPKDPAFFSPFPDGRHFFVWRDDAQTAAEIAKFSRRDAARYPEYEAMLTRLAAFVEPWLLATPPNLIARRWSDLLALGRLGLSAMRLPPKDLISAIRMATQSVRDFLDAWFESEELKSALATDGVIGAAGGPSTPGTAYVLFHHCMGRAAGKPGLWGFVRGGMGGVTQALAASARAAGATIRTSAGVDRIRIRNGRADGVVLATGEEIDARVVASNADPWRTFLHLVPAGALDGEFRRAVETIRMDGVSMKVNLALETLPDFAALQGTQPGPQHRGTIHIGPSMDYIDRAWDEARAGRPSTNPFLELTIPTVYDPALAPPGKHLISVFVQYTPYALAPFQPASSFDADPTQTAPVGTGLAADGWDALKEPYADRVVGTIAEYAPNIRDVIVHRQVLSPLDLERDFGLSRGDIFHGAMTPDRLFFLRPVPGWAQYRTPIDGLYLCGSGAHPGGGVMGAPGHNAAREIVKDFRRSRRQ
;
A
#
# COMPACT_ATOMS: atom_id res chain seq x y z
N MET A 1 19.41 -33.56 -19.55
CA MET A 1 19.87 -32.65 -18.49
C MET A 1 18.85 -32.76 -17.35
N SER A 2 19.24 -33.25 -16.19
CA SER A 2 18.35 -33.34 -15.01
C SER A 2 17.85 -31.93 -14.71
N ALA A 3 16.52 -31.73 -14.72
CA ALA A 3 15.89 -30.48 -14.35
C ALA A 3 16.39 -30.09 -12.94
N MET A 4 17.06 -28.96 -12.83
CA MET A 4 17.53 -28.47 -11.52
C MET A 4 16.31 -28.17 -10.65
N THR A 5 15.97 -29.10 -9.78
CA THR A 5 14.83 -28.99 -8.86
C THR A 5 15.10 -27.85 -7.88
N SER A 6 14.28 -26.81 -7.89
CA SER A 6 14.35 -25.71 -6.93
C SER A 6 13.91 -26.21 -5.53
N ASP A 7 14.54 -25.70 -4.47
CA ASP A 7 14.04 -25.96 -3.13
C ASP A 7 12.77 -25.15 -2.87
N VAL A 8 12.75 -23.89 -3.36
CA VAL A 8 11.61 -22.98 -3.22
C VAL A 8 11.35 -22.26 -4.55
N ILE A 9 10.08 -22.24 -4.97
CA ILE A 9 9.59 -21.30 -5.98
C ILE A 9 8.84 -20.17 -5.27
N VAL A 10 9.18 -18.91 -5.63
CA VAL A 10 8.44 -17.71 -5.20
C VAL A 10 7.62 -17.22 -6.39
N ILE A 11 6.31 -17.17 -6.24
CA ILE A 11 5.38 -16.64 -7.25
C ILE A 11 5.27 -15.13 -7.08
N GLY A 12 5.72 -14.37 -8.07
CA GLY A 12 5.67 -12.90 -8.12
C GLY A 12 6.92 -12.21 -7.56
N ALA A 13 7.53 -11.37 -8.38
CA ALA A 13 8.73 -10.56 -8.05
C ALA A 13 8.37 -9.15 -7.52
N GLY A 14 7.25 -8.99 -6.82
CA GLY A 14 6.98 -7.79 -6.04
C GLY A 14 7.91 -7.71 -4.82
N HIS A 15 7.94 -6.56 -4.14
CA HIS A 15 8.89 -6.28 -3.05
C HIS A 15 8.91 -7.37 -1.96
N ASN A 16 7.78 -7.91 -1.53
CA ASN A 16 7.73 -8.97 -0.52
C ASN A 16 8.28 -10.31 -1.04
N GLY A 17 7.96 -10.67 -2.29
CA GLY A 17 8.48 -11.88 -2.93
C GLY A 17 10.01 -11.82 -3.08
N LEU A 18 10.56 -10.67 -3.47
CA LEU A 18 12.00 -10.44 -3.57
C LEU A 18 12.70 -10.49 -2.21
N VAL A 19 12.06 -9.92 -1.16
CA VAL A 19 12.56 -10.05 0.23
C VAL A 19 12.58 -11.51 0.63
N ALA A 20 11.49 -12.26 0.42
CA ALA A 20 11.45 -13.69 0.74
C ALA A 20 12.56 -14.45 0.01
N ALA A 21 12.72 -14.22 -1.29
CA ALA A 21 13.75 -14.86 -2.11
C ALA A 21 15.16 -14.58 -1.58
N ALA A 22 15.48 -13.33 -1.23
CA ALA A 22 16.77 -12.95 -0.71
C ALA A 22 17.11 -13.65 0.62
N TYR A 23 16.16 -13.69 1.57
CA TYR A 23 16.38 -14.38 2.86
C TYR A 23 16.47 -15.90 2.70
N LEU A 24 15.68 -16.50 1.81
CA LEU A 24 15.73 -17.95 1.53
C LEU A 24 17.06 -18.34 0.87
N ALA A 25 17.53 -17.56 -0.12
CA ALA A 25 18.79 -17.80 -0.79
C ALA A 25 19.99 -17.64 0.19
N ARG A 26 19.97 -16.62 1.04
CA ARG A 26 20.96 -16.46 2.12
C ARG A 26 20.96 -17.61 3.14
N ALA A 27 19.84 -18.28 3.30
CA ALA A 27 19.75 -19.49 4.13
C ALA A 27 20.29 -20.75 3.42
N GLY A 28 20.82 -20.64 2.20
CA GLY A 28 21.41 -21.72 1.42
C GLY A 28 20.40 -22.56 0.63
N LEU A 29 19.18 -22.05 0.40
CA LEU A 29 18.17 -22.73 -0.41
C LEU A 29 18.29 -22.30 -1.88
N ARG A 30 18.02 -23.22 -2.81
CA ARG A 30 17.92 -22.92 -4.26
C ARG A 30 16.56 -22.30 -4.51
N VAL A 31 16.55 -21.00 -4.82
CA VAL A 31 15.34 -20.20 -4.98
C VAL A 31 15.14 -19.79 -6.43
N LEU A 32 13.96 -20.06 -6.98
CA LEU A 32 13.50 -19.53 -8.25
C LEU A 32 12.33 -18.57 -7.99
N VAL A 33 12.46 -17.33 -8.44
CA VAL A 33 11.36 -16.37 -8.51
C VAL A 33 10.79 -16.37 -9.91
N VAL A 34 9.47 -16.51 -10.05
CA VAL A 34 8.76 -16.42 -11.34
C VAL A 34 7.85 -15.20 -11.34
N GLU A 35 7.99 -14.35 -12.36
CA GLU A 35 7.24 -13.11 -12.50
C GLU A 35 6.53 -13.07 -13.85
N ARG A 36 5.24 -12.70 -13.86
CA ARG A 36 4.43 -12.67 -15.10
C ARG A 36 4.85 -11.56 -16.06
N ARG A 37 5.25 -10.39 -15.51
CA ARG A 37 5.70 -9.25 -16.32
C ARG A 37 7.15 -9.48 -16.80
N ASP A 38 7.60 -8.68 -17.75
CA ASP A 38 8.97 -8.67 -18.25
C ASP A 38 9.95 -7.96 -17.29
N LEU A 39 9.45 -7.29 -16.26
CA LEU A 39 10.21 -6.58 -15.24
C LEU A 39 9.77 -6.97 -13.82
N VAL A 40 10.69 -6.79 -12.86
CA VAL A 40 10.43 -7.02 -11.44
C VAL A 40 9.84 -5.78 -10.80
N GLY A 41 9.07 -5.97 -9.71
CA GLY A 41 8.60 -4.88 -8.86
C GLY A 41 7.13 -4.98 -8.47
N GLY A 42 6.29 -5.62 -9.27
CA GLY A 42 4.85 -5.59 -9.09
C GLY A 42 4.35 -4.14 -9.10
N ALA A 43 3.56 -3.74 -8.11
CA ALA A 43 3.10 -2.35 -7.96
C ALA A 43 4.20 -1.37 -7.46
N CYS A 44 5.35 -1.88 -7.02
CA CYS A 44 6.51 -1.09 -6.60
C CYS A 44 7.53 -1.02 -7.75
N VAL A 45 7.19 -0.35 -8.84
CA VAL A 45 7.92 -0.31 -10.10
C VAL A 45 8.10 1.11 -10.60
N THR A 46 9.14 1.34 -11.38
CA THR A 46 9.36 2.56 -12.19
C THR A 46 9.55 2.15 -13.63
N GLU A 47 8.80 2.74 -14.53
CA GLU A 47 8.75 2.41 -15.96
C GLU A 47 8.99 3.66 -16.80
N GLU A 48 9.64 3.52 -17.93
CA GLU A 48 9.69 4.58 -18.93
C GLU A 48 8.38 4.57 -19.71
N VAL A 49 7.41 5.39 -19.25
CA VAL A 49 6.06 5.42 -19.85
C VAL A 49 6.04 6.27 -21.12
N TRP A 50 6.85 7.32 -21.16
CA TRP A 50 7.08 8.16 -22.33
C TRP A 50 8.58 8.38 -22.50
N PRO A 51 9.07 8.66 -23.70
CA PRO A 51 10.51 8.83 -23.94
C PRO A 51 11.14 9.83 -22.96
N GLY A 52 12.09 9.36 -22.14
CA GLY A 52 12.78 10.14 -21.13
C GLY A 52 12.02 10.36 -19.82
N TYR A 53 10.77 9.88 -19.67
CA TYR A 53 10.00 10.01 -18.44
C TYR A 53 9.88 8.67 -17.72
N ARG A 54 10.51 8.57 -16.55
CA ARG A 54 10.54 7.37 -15.69
C ARG A 54 9.55 7.52 -14.55
N VAL A 55 8.40 6.88 -14.69
CA VAL A 55 7.24 7.05 -13.82
C VAL A 55 7.13 5.91 -12.81
N SER A 56 6.93 6.24 -11.54
CA SER A 56 6.46 5.28 -10.52
C SER A 56 4.96 5.06 -10.73
N THR A 57 4.63 4.04 -11.52
CA THR A 57 3.29 3.90 -12.12
C THR A 57 2.18 3.64 -11.11
N ALA A 58 2.45 2.90 -10.03
CA ALA A 58 1.47 2.61 -8.98
C ALA A 58 1.90 3.15 -7.61
N ALA A 59 2.78 2.47 -6.86
CA ALA A 59 3.33 3.00 -5.62
C ALA A 59 4.23 4.22 -5.91
N TYR A 60 4.17 5.26 -5.06
CA TYR A 60 4.81 6.57 -5.34
C TYR A 60 5.65 7.12 -4.19
N LEU A 61 5.52 6.57 -2.98
CA LEU A 61 6.30 6.94 -1.80
C LEU A 61 6.75 5.70 -1.02
N CYS A 62 7.88 5.82 -0.34
CA CYS A 62 8.44 4.80 0.54
C CYS A 62 8.60 5.36 1.96
N GLY A 63 8.08 4.62 2.96
CA GLY A 63 8.21 4.97 4.37
C GLY A 63 8.22 3.73 5.26
N LEU A 64 7.51 2.68 4.86
CA LEU A 64 7.28 1.49 5.70
C LEU A 64 8.34 0.39 5.54
N LEU A 65 9.27 0.49 4.58
CA LEU A 65 10.31 -0.53 4.38
C LEU A 65 11.14 -0.68 5.67
N GLN A 66 11.11 -1.89 6.23
CA GLN A 66 11.64 -2.14 7.56
C GLN A 66 13.16 -1.94 7.62
N PRO A 67 13.69 -1.15 8.58
CA PRO A 67 15.13 -0.87 8.71
C PRO A 67 15.98 -2.14 8.85
N LYS A 68 15.44 -3.18 9.50
CA LYS A 68 16.10 -4.49 9.58
C LYS A 68 16.32 -5.10 8.20
N ILE A 69 15.34 -5.04 7.31
CA ILE A 69 15.42 -5.60 5.96
C ILE A 69 16.44 -4.82 5.13
N ILE A 70 16.44 -3.49 5.23
CA ILE A 70 17.42 -2.63 4.54
C ILE A 70 18.84 -3.03 4.94
N ARG A 71 19.11 -3.18 6.24
CA ARG A 71 20.43 -3.57 6.77
C ARG A 71 20.79 -5.02 6.43
N ASP A 72 19.90 -5.97 6.73
CA ASP A 72 20.18 -7.40 6.54
C ASP A 72 20.46 -7.74 5.08
N LEU A 73 19.78 -7.08 4.14
CA LEU A 73 19.93 -7.32 2.70
C LEU A 73 20.94 -6.37 2.04
N ASP A 74 21.56 -5.48 2.81
CA ASP A 74 22.58 -4.51 2.36
C ASP A 74 22.09 -3.68 1.15
N LEU A 75 20.84 -3.17 1.23
CA LEU A 75 20.16 -2.57 0.08
C LEU A 75 20.87 -1.30 -0.42
N ALA A 76 21.53 -0.56 0.46
CA ALA A 76 22.30 0.63 0.07
C ALA A 76 23.44 0.28 -0.91
N ARG A 77 24.11 -0.88 -0.71
CA ARG A 77 25.13 -1.39 -1.65
C ARG A 77 24.55 -1.67 -3.04
N PHE A 78 23.26 -1.98 -3.10
CA PHE A 78 22.56 -2.27 -4.35
C PHE A 78 21.78 -1.07 -4.91
N GLY A 79 22.07 0.15 -4.43
CA GLY A 79 21.56 1.39 -4.97
C GLY A 79 20.26 1.89 -4.34
N TYR A 80 19.79 1.28 -3.24
CA TYR A 80 18.65 1.84 -2.50
C TYR A 80 19.06 3.12 -1.78
N GLU A 81 18.43 4.23 -2.15
CA GLU A 81 18.59 5.53 -1.50
C GLU A 81 17.22 6.17 -1.31
N ILE A 82 16.90 6.56 -0.06
CA ILE A 82 15.68 7.30 0.25
C ILE A 82 15.97 8.79 0.33
N LEU A 83 15.12 9.58 -0.30
CA LEU A 83 15.14 11.05 -0.37
C LEU A 83 14.00 11.57 0.52
N PRO A 84 14.27 11.96 1.78
CA PRO A 84 13.23 12.36 2.72
C PRO A 84 12.54 13.65 2.27
N LYS A 85 11.20 13.69 2.37
CA LYS A 85 10.42 14.89 2.09
C LYS A 85 10.60 15.95 3.19
N ASP A 86 10.64 17.21 2.79
CA ASP A 86 10.52 18.35 3.68
C ASP A 86 9.97 19.57 2.90
N PRO A 87 8.74 20.02 3.17
CA PRO A 87 7.80 19.56 4.20
C PRO A 87 7.29 18.12 3.98
N ALA A 88 6.72 17.53 5.04
CA ALA A 88 6.08 16.22 4.94
C ALA A 88 4.85 16.28 4.02
N PHE A 89 4.00 17.31 4.19
CA PHE A 89 2.90 17.59 3.28
C PHE A 89 2.51 19.07 3.21
N PHE A 90 1.75 19.42 2.18
CA PHE A 90 1.16 20.70 1.86
C PHE A 90 -0.33 20.51 1.58
N SER A 91 -1.18 21.26 2.28
CA SER A 91 -2.62 21.28 2.06
C SER A 91 -3.04 22.69 1.65
N PRO A 92 -3.31 22.97 0.36
CA PRO A 92 -3.94 24.21 -0.08
C PRO A 92 -5.44 24.17 0.24
N PHE A 93 -6.02 25.33 0.59
CA PHE A 93 -7.45 25.50 0.80
C PHE A 93 -8.08 26.39 -0.27
N PRO A 94 -9.39 26.26 -0.58
CA PRO A 94 -10.06 27.03 -1.63
C PRO A 94 -10.07 28.54 -1.38
N ASP A 95 -9.94 28.97 -0.12
CA ASP A 95 -9.92 30.38 0.28
C ASP A 95 -8.51 31.02 0.18
N GLY A 96 -7.54 30.32 -0.38
CA GLY A 96 -6.15 30.80 -0.53
C GLY A 96 -5.27 30.59 0.69
N ARG A 97 -5.81 30.08 1.81
CA ARG A 97 -4.99 29.64 2.93
C ARG A 97 -4.28 28.34 2.58
N HIS A 98 -3.27 27.99 3.37
CA HIS A 98 -2.56 26.72 3.26
C HIS A 98 -2.01 26.27 4.60
N PHE A 99 -1.67 24.98 4.68
CA PHE A 99 -1.10 24.34 5.84
C PHE A 99 0.06 23.45 5.43
N PHE A 100 1.16 23.52 6.20
CA PHE A 100 2.32 22.63 6.04
C PHE A 100 2.53 21.79 7.30
N VAL A 101 3.01 20.55 7.11
CA VAL A 101 3.71 19.82 8.15
C VAL A 101 5.17 19.72 7.78
N TRP A 102 6.03 20.24 8.64
CA TRP A 102 7.48 20.30 8.46
C TRP A 102 8.18 19.15 9.19
N ARG A 103 9.41 18.86 8.81
CA ARG A 103 10.27 17.99 9.62
C ARG A 103 10.65 18.63 10.96
N ASP A 104 10.66 19.93 11.02
CA ASP A 104 10.88 20.73 12.22
C ASP A 104 9.56 20.89 12.98
N ASP A 105 9.54 20.44 14.24
CA ASP A 105 8.33 20.42 15.06
C ASP A 105 7.89 21.85 15.46
N ALA A 106 8.85 22.79 15.60
CA ALA A 106 8.52 24.18 15.93
C ALA A 106 7.88 24.90 14.72
N GLN A 107 8.35 24.63 13.49
CA GLN A 107 7.72 25.13 12.28
C GLN A 107 6.31 24.57 12.11
N THR A 108 6.11 23.26 12.35
CA THR A 108 4.78 22.65 12.32
C THR A 108 3.84 23.26 13.36
N ALA A 109 4.31 23.48 14.59
CA ALA A 109 3.51 24.14 15.62
C ALA A 109 3.13 25.58 15.23
N ALA A 110 4.03 26.34 14.57
CA ALA A 110 3.75 27.67 14.07
C ALA A 110 2.68 27.65 12.94
N GLU A 111 2.72 26.63 12.05
CA GLU A 111 1.68 26.43 11.04
C GLU A 111 0.30 26.15 11.67
N ILE A 112 0.24 25.22 12.64
CA ILE A 112 -1.01 24.89 13.35
C ILE A 112 -1.56 26.11 14.08
N ALA A 113 -0.69 26.93 14.70
CA ALA A 113 -1.10 28.13 15.44
C ALA A 113 -1.79 29.20 14.58
N LYS A 114 -1.66 29.16 13.23
CA LYS A 114 -2.42 30.01 12.32
C LYS A 114 -3.93 29.72 12.38
N PHE A 115 -4.30 28.48 12.72
CA PHE A 115 -5.69 28.00 12.78
C PHE A 115 -6.19 27.85 14.22
N SER A 116 -5.38 27.23 15.10
CA SER A 116 -5.69 27.08 16.54
C SER A 116 -4.42 27.05 17.38
N ARG A 117 -4.31 28.00 18.32
CA ARG A 117 -3.23 27.99 19.34
C ARG A 117 -3.36 26.81 20.30
N ARG A 118 -4.58 26.38 20.58
CA ARG A 118 -4.85 25.21 21.42
C ARG A 118 -4.35 23.94 20.77
N ASP A 119 -4.61 23.75 19.50
CA ASP A 119 -4.16 22.58 18.74
C ASP A 119 -2.63 22.56 18.63
N ALA A 120 -2.00 23.72 18.37
CA ALA A 120 -0.55 23.85 18.36
C ALA A 120 0.09 23.42 19.69
N ALA A 121 -0.55 23.74 20.83
CA ALA A 121 -0.07 23.34 22.15
C ALA A 121 -0.28 21.82 22.42
N ARG A 122 -1.28 21.18 21.81
CA ARG A 122 -1.60 19.76 21.98
C ARG A 122 -0.86 18.83 21.01
N TYR A 123 -0.46 19.34 19.86
CA TYR A 123 0.15 18.54 18.79
C TYR A 123 1.39 17.75 19.23
N PRO A 124 2.32 18.29 20.04
CA PRO A 124 3.47 17.52 20.53
C PRO A 124 3.07 16.30 21.38
N GLU A 125 2.02 16.39 22.18
CA GLU A 125 1.52 15.24 22.97
C GLU A 125 0.92 14.16 22.07
N TYR A 126 0.18 14.56 21.02
CA TYR A 126 -0.34 13.68 20.00
C TYR A 126 0.78 12.90 19.28
N GLU A 127 1.81 13.60 18.78
CA GLU A 127 2.97 12.99 18.12
C GLU A 127 3.74 12.04 19.06
N ALA A 128 3.94 12.45 20.31
CA ALA A 128 4.62 11.63 21.31
C ALA A 128 3.82 10.34 21.61
N MET A 129 2.49 10.41 21.66
CA MET A 129 1.62 9.24 21.84
C MET A 129 1.74 8.30 20.64
N LEU A 130 1.65 8.79 19.40
CA LEU A 130 1.83 7.98 18.18
C LEU A 130 3.19 7.30 18.16
N THR A 131 4.26 8.02 18.53
CA THR A 131 5.62 7.47 18.59
C THR A 131 5.74 6.32 19.60
N ARG A 132 5.13 6.45 20.78
CA ARG A 132 5.12 5.37 21.79
C ARG A 132 4.34 4.15 21.31
N LEU A 133 3.18 4.35 20.68
CA LEU A 133 2.38 3.26 20.10
C LEU A 133 3.11 2.58 18.94
N ALA A 134 3.75 3.35 18.07
CA ALA A 134 4.58 2.79 16.99
C ALA A 134 5.73 1.93 17.55
N ALA A 135 6.43 2.40 18.57
CA ALA A 135 7.50 1.64 19.23
C ALA A 135 6.98 0.34 19.90
N PHE A 136 5.73 0.34 20.38
CA PHE A 136 5.09 -0.86 20.93
C PHE A 136 4.74 -1.88 19.81
N VAL A 137 4.25 -1.41 18.65
CA VAL A 137 3.80 -2.30 17.56
C VAL A 137 4.96 -2.78 16.68
N GLU A 138 5.99 -1.96 16.46
CA GLU A 138 7.09 -2.23 15.53
C GLU A 138 7.75 -3.62 15.69
N PRO A 139 8.06 -4.15 16.91
CA PRO A 139 8.61 -5.49 17.06
C PRO A 139 7.70 -6.60 16.56
N TRP A 140 6.38 -6.36 16.55
CA TRP A 140 5.37 -7.34 16.14
C TRP A 140 5.21 -7.40 14.62
N LEU A 141 5.60 -6.34 13.89
CA LEU A 141 5.58 -6.35 12.41
C LEU A 141 6.50 -7.44 11.84
N LEU A 142 7.65 -7.68 12.48
CA LEU A 142 8.63 -8.70 12.08
C LEU A 142 8.49 -10.01 12.88
N ALA A 143 7.41 -10.17 13.63
CA ALA A 143 7.12 -11.39 14.37
C ALA A 143 6.09 -12.27 13.63
N THR A 144 6.14 -13.57 13.87
CA THR A 144 5.07 -14.47 13.45
C THR A 144 3.92 -14.36 14.46
N PRO A 145 2.68 -14.04 14.03
CA PRO A 145 1.55 -13.96 14.95
C PRO A 145 1.28 -15.28 15.68
N PRO A 146 0.84 -15.24 16.93
CA PRO A 146 0.44 -16.46 17.64
C PRO A 146 -0.82 -17.06 17.00
N ASN A 147 -0.93 -18.40 17.05
CA ASN A 147 -2.14 -19.09 16.61
C ASN A 147 -3.07 -19.33 17.81
N LEU A 148 -4.17 -18.58 17.85
CA LEU A 148 -5.13 -18.67 18.95
C LEU A 148 -5.95 -19.97 18.96
N ILE A 149 -6.08 -20.62 17.78
CA ILE A 149 -6.84 -21.86 17.61
C ILE A 149 -6.00 -23.05 18.06
N ALA A 150 -4.74 -23.13 17.65
CA ALA A 150 -3.86 -24.26 17.94
C ALA A 150 -3.38 -24.35 19.39
N ARG A 151 -3.48 -23.26 20.16
CA ARG A 151 -3.13 -23.17 21.60
C ARG A 151 -1.80 -23.82 22.00
N ARG A 152 -0.78 -23.73 21.12
CA ARG A 152 0.55 -24.28 21.42
C ARG A 152 1.23 -23.45 22.52
N TRP A 153 2.09 -24.07 23.32
CA TRP A 153 2.85 -23.38 24.36
C TRP A 153 3.63 -22.16 23.83
N SER A 154 4.19 -22.27 22.62
CA SER A 154 4.85 -21.14 21.94
C SER A 154 3.91 -19.95 21.69
N ASP A 155 2.66 -20.22 21.34
CA ASP A 155 1.64 -19.21 21.07
C ASP A 155 1.17 -18.53 22.37
N LEU A 156 0.98 -19.34 23.43
CA LEU A 156 0.65 -18.81 24.77
C LEU A 156 1.78 -17.93 25.33
N LEU A 157 3.04 -18.32 25.14
CA LEU A 157 4.19 -17.49 25.53
C LEU A 157 4.27 -16.21 24.70
N ALA A 158 3.95 -16.24 23.42
CA ALA A 158 3.89 -15.04 22.56
C ALA A 158 2.79 -14.08 23.03
N LEU A 159 1.60 -14.60 23.37
CA LEU A 159 0.51 -13.81 23.94
C LEU A 159 0.88 -13.23 25.31
N GLY A 160 1.53 -14.00 26.17
CA GLY A 160 2.04 -13.51 27.46
C GLY A 160 3.04 -12.35 27.29
N ARG A 161 3.96 -12.46 26.32
CA ARG A 161 4.89 -11.39 25.99
C ARG A 161 4.18 -10.14 25.46
N LEU A 162 3.16 -10.31 24.61
CA LEU A 162 2.34 -9.20 24.11
C LEU A 162 1.63 -8.51 25.28
N GLY A 163 0.98 -9.27 26.17
CA GLY A 163 0.31 -8.76 27.35
C GLY A 163 1.27 -7.98 28.26
N LEU A 164 2.44 -8.57 28.59
CA LEU A 164 3.47 -7.89 29.40
C LEU A 164 4.00 -6.62 28.72
N SER A 165 4.12 -6.63 27.39
CA SER A 165 4.52 -5.45 26.62
C SER A 165 3.46 -4.36 26.68
N ALA A 166 2.17 -4.72 26.54
CA ALA A 166 1.05 -3.81 26.66
C ALA A 166 0.93 -3.19 28.06
N MET A 167 1.21 -3.97 29.12
CA MET A 167 1.22 -3.46 30.52
C MET A 167 2.32 -2.42 30.80
N ARG A 168 3.32 -2.30 29.93
CA ARG A 168 4.36 -1.27 30.05
C ARG A 168 3.94 0.07 29.42
N LEU A 169 2.89 0.08 28.63
CA LEU A 169 2.34 1.33 28.11
C LEU A 169 1.66 2.11 29.24
N PRO A 170 1.76 3.45 29.24
CA PRO A 170 0.92 4.28 30.09
C PRO A 170 -0.56 3.93 29.89
N PRO A 171 -1.40 3.88 30.94
CA PRO A 171 -2.83 3.51 30.79
C PRO A 171 -3.57 4.33 29.73
N LYS A 172 -3.27 5.64 29.62
CA LYS A 172 -3.84 6.52 28.59
C LYS A 172 -3.46 6.09 27.16
N ASP A 173 -2.24 5.59 26.95
CA ASP A 173 -1.78 5.13 25.64
C ASP A 173 -2.41 3.79 25.28
N LEU A 174 -2.64 2.90 26.25
CA LEU A 174 -3.39 1.66 26.00
C LEU A 174 -4.84 1.95 25.58
N ILE A 175 -5.50 2.92 26.22
CA ILE A 175 -6.83 3.38 25.82
C ILE A 175 -6.79 3.96 24.39
N SER A 176 -5.77 4.77 24.08
CA SER A 176 -5.56 5.34 22.75
C SER A 176 -5.34 4.25 21.69
N ALA A 177 -4.59 3.18 22.01
CA ALA A 177 -4.39 2.03 21.12
C ALA A 177 -5.71 1.31 20.79
N ILE A 178 -6.58 1.11 21.80
CA ILE A 178 -7.90 0.48 21.61
C ILE A 178 -8.79 1.39 20.74
N ARG A 179 -8.84 2.70 21.05
CA ARG A 179 -9.59 3.68 20.25
C ARG A 179 -9.10 3.69 18.81
N MET A 180 -7.80 3.78 18.60
CA MET A 180 -7.17 3.78 17.28
C MET A 180 -7.47 2.51 16.48
N ALA A 181 -7.58 1.36 17.15
CA ALA A 181 -7.95 0.11 16.48
C ALA A 181 -9.43 0.08 16.06
N THR A 182 -10.33 0.81 16.70
CA THR A 182 -11.78 0.64 16.54
C THR A 182 -12.53 1.86 16.05
N GLN A 183 -12.04 3.06 16.34
CA GLN A 183 -12.72 4.31 15.99
C GLN A 183 -12.52 4.70 14.53
N SER A 184 -13.35 5.62 14.08
CA SER A 184 -13.11 6.40 12.87
C SER A 184 -11.96 7.39 13.10
N VAL A 185 -11.27 7.78 12.01
CA VAL A 185 -10.22 8.80 12.12
C VAL A 185 -10.81 10.15 12.52
N ARG A 186 -12.08 10.45 12.13
CA ARG A 186 -12.81 11.63 12.57
C ARG A 186 -12.96 11.66 14.08
N ASP A 187 -13.57 10.65 14.71
CA ASP A 187 -13.78 10.59 16.16
C ASP A 187 -12.46 10.64 16.93
N PHE A 188 -11.44 10.01 16.37
CA PHE A 188 -10.11 10.01 16.97
C PHE A 188 -9.48 11.41 16.96
N LEU A 189 -9.53 12.12 15.83
CA LEU A 189 -8.96 13.47 15.69
C LEU A 189 -9.80 14.54 16.41
N ASP A 190 -11.12 14.42 16.43
CA ASP A 190 -12.01 15.31 17.18
C ASP A 190 -11.75 15.28 18.70
N ALA A 191 -11.28 14.15 19.22
CA ALA A 191 -10.86 14.06 20.62
C ALA A 191 -9.54 14.80 20.91
N TRP A 192 -8.75 15.10 19.89
CA TRP A 192 -7.46 15.77 20.00
C TRP A 192 -7.52 17.26 19.62
N PHE A 193 -8.19 17.61 18.52
CA PHE A 193 -8.06 18.90 17.84
C PHE A 193 -9.43 19.54 17.57
N GLU A 194 -9.45 20.86 17.47
CA GLU A 194 -10.64 21.64 17.16
C GLU A 194 -10.63 22.21 15.72
N SER A 195 -9.45 22.52 15.15
CA SER A 195 -9.36 23.09 13.80
C SER A 195 -9.60 22.05 12.71
N GLU A 196 -10.51 22.37 11.79
CA GLU A 196 -10.85 21.47 10.69
C GLU A 196 -9.67 21.31 9.72
N GLU A 197 -8.90 22.36 9.51
CA GLU A 197 -7.73 22.38 8.62
C GLU A 197 -6.66 21.34 9.06
N LEU A 198 -6.35 21.29 10.36
CA LEU A 198 -5.44 20.29 10.90
C LEU A 198 -6.04 18.89 10.82
N LYS A 199 -7.31 18.74 11.23
CA LYS A 199 -7.99 17.43 11.24
C LYS A 199 -8.11 16.86 9.84
N SER A 200 -8.52 17.65 8.84
CA SER A 200 -8.63 17.18 7.46
C SER A 200 -7.27 16.74 6.90
N ALA A 201 -6.23 17.53 7.16
CA ALA A 201 -4.87 17.21 6.71
C ALA A 201 -4.35 15.89 7.32
N LEU A 202 -4.58 15.64 8.62
CA LEU A 202 -4.18 14.39 9.28
C LEU A 202 -5.08 13.21 8.91
N ALA A 203 -6.38 13.45 8.67
CA ALA A 203 -7.33 12.40 8.31
C ALA A 203 -7.01 11.73 6.96
N THR A 204 -6.27 12.40 6.08
CA THR A 204 -5.85 11.83 4.79
C THR A 204 -5.10 10.51 4.97
N ASP A 205 -4.17 10.41 5.91
CA ASP A 205 -3.45 9.17 6.22
C ASP A 205 -4.38 8.04 6.72
N GLY A 206 -5.55 8.39 7.26
CA GLY A 206 -6.55 7.42 7.72
C GLY A 206 -7.39 6.81 6.60
N VAL A 207 -7.36 7.40 5.41
CA VAL A 207 -8.22 6.95 4.29
C VAL A 207 -7.43 6.42 3.09
N ILE A 208 -6.13 6.67 2.97
CA ILE A 208 -5.32 6.19 1.84
C ILE A 208 -5.48 4.67 1.66
N GLY A 209 -6.03 4.27 0.52
CA GLY A 209 -6.26 2.87 0.15
C GLY A 209 -7.38 2.17 0.93
N ALA A 210 -8.01 2.83 1.88
CA ALA A 210 -9.09 2.26 2.68
C ALA A 210 -10.44 2.41 1.98
N ALA A 211 -11.25 1.34 2.00
CA ALA A 211 -12.66 1.40 1.62
C ALA A 211 -13.48 1.98 2.78
N GLY A 212 -13.30 3.27 3.04
CA GLY A 212 -13.92 4.00 4.13
C GLY A 212 -13.53 5.47 4.12
N GLY A 213 -14.48 6.36 4.43
CA GLY A 213 -14.23 7.78 4.65
C GLY A 213 -13.78 8.08 6.09
N PRO A 214 -13.46 9.33 6.41
CA PRO A 214 -13.04 9.74 7.75
C PRO A 214 -13.97 9.31 8.89
N SER A 215 -15.28 9.21 8.65
CA SER A 215 -16.27 8.75 9.63
C SER A 215 -16.44 7.22 9.69
N THR A 216 -15.72 6.46 8.89
CA THR A 216 -15.83 4.99 8.88
C THR A 216 -15.03 4.39 10.04
N PRO A 217 -15.60 3.51 10.90
CA PRO A 217 -14.89 2.82 11.96
C PRO A 217 -13.68 2.02 11.42
N GLY A 218 -12.58 2.05 12.17
CA GLY A 218 -11.32 1.38 11.81
C GLY A 218 -10.35 2.25 10.97
N THR A 219 -10.76 3.41 10.47
CA THR A 219 -9.88 4.31 9.70
C THR A 219 -8.81 4.97 10.57
N ALA A 220 -9.01 5.10 11.87
CA ALA A 220 -7.95 5.54 12.78
C ALA A 220 -6.77 4.54 12.83
N TYR A 221 -7.01 3.24 12.62
CA TYR A 221 -5.91 2.27 12.48
C TYR A 221 -5.10 2.50 11.20
N VAL A 222 -5.76 2.88 10.10
CA VAL A 222 -5.08 3.16 8.82
C VAL A 222 -4.17 4.37 8.97
N LEU A 223 -4.61 5.44 9.63
CA LEU A 223 -3.76 6.57 10.02
C LEU A 223 -2.53 6.10 10.83
N PHE A 224 -2.73 5.28 11.84
CA PHE A 224 -1.63 4.75 12.63
C PHE A 224 -0.67 3.89 11.81
N HIS A 225 -1.20 3.07 10.90
CA HIS A 225 -0.38 2.27 9.98
C HIS A 225 0.58 3.14 9.16
N HIS A 226 0.12 4.28 8.65
CA HIS A 226 0.95 5.22 7.89
C HIS A 226 1.96 5.94 8.79
N CYS A 227 1.60 6.23 10.05
CA CYS A 227 2.52 6.83 11.04
C CYS A 227 3.67 5.90 11.46
N MET A 228 3.61 4.60 11.19
CA MET A 228 4.72 3.66 11.45
C MET A 228 5.87 3.76 10.45
N GLY A 229 5.76 4.58 9.41
CA GLY A 229 6.84 4.83 8.45
C GLY A 229 8.07 5.47 9.09
N ARG A 230 9.27 5.17 8.59
CA ARG A 230 10.55 5.69 9.11
C ARG A 230 11.53 6.01 8.00
N ALA A 231 11.18 6.92 7.12
CA ALA A 231 12.17 7.42 6.16
C ALA A 231 13.29 8.19 6.89
N ALA A 232 14.54 7.89 6.55
CA ALA A 232 15.72 8.50 7.16
C ALA A 232 15.73 8.48 8.71
N GLY A 233 15.10 7.45 9.32
CA GLY A 233 15.14 7.22 10.77
C GLY A 233 14.12 8.01 11.60
N LYS A 234 13.41 9.03 11.03
CA LYS A 234 12.37 9.78 11.75
C LYS A 234 11.02 9.03 11.63
N PRO A 235 10.33 8.72 12.76
CA PRO A 235 8.98 8.14 12.73
C PRO A 235 7.98 9.03 11.98
N GLY A 236 7.02 8.42 11.26
CA GLY A 236 5.99 9.12 10.49
C GLY A 236 6.49 9.76 9.19
N LEU A 237 7.80 9.75 8.91
CA LEU A 237 8.36 10.37 7.73
C LEU A 237 8.35 9.41 6.53
N TRP A 238 7.88 9.91 5.39
CA TRP A 238 7.93 9.27 4.09
C TRP A 238 8.92 9.99 3.17
N GLY A 239 9.37 9.30 2.12
CA GLY A 239 10.29 9.87 1.16
C GLY A 239 10.14 9.30 -0.24
N PHE A 240 10.81 9.94 -1.18
CA PHE A 240 11.01 9.41 -2.52
C PHE A 240 12.19 8.44 -2.54
N VAL A 241 12.26 7.61 -3.56
CA VAL A 241 13.38 6.70 -3.78
C VAL A 241 14.13 7.17 -5.02
N ARG A 242 15.46 7.18 -4.97
CA ARG A 242 16.30 7.49 -6.12
C ARG A 242 15.97 6.56 -7.29
N GLY A 243 15.69 7.11 -8.46
CA GLY A 243 15.24 6.34 -9.62
C GLY A 243 13.78 5.90 -9.55
N GLY A 244 12.98 6.49 -8.62
CA GLY A 244 11.57 6.15 -8.38
C GLY A 244 11.40 4.90 -7.54
N MET A 245 10.14 4.47 -7.32
CA MET A 245 9.81 3.33 -6.47
C MET A 245 10.43 2.00 -6.92
N GLY A 246 10.68 1.87 -8.22
CA GLY A 246 11.43 0.73 -8.78
C GLY A 246 12.83 0.56 -8.20
N GLY A 247 13.46 1.63 -7.70
CA GLY A 247 14.74 1.57 -7.01
C GLY A 247 14.73 0.62 -5.80
N VAL A 248 13.61 0.53 -5.06
CA VAL A 248 13.44 -0.45 -3.97
C VAL A 248 13.55 -1.88 -4.50
N THR A 249 12.79 -2.20 -5.52
CA THR A 249 12.67 -3.58 -6.03
C THR A 249 13.87 -4.00 -6.87
N GLN A 250 14.51 -3.07 -7.56
CA GLN A 250 15.79 -3.34 -8.24
C GLN A 250 16.90 -3.66 -7.22
N ALA A 251 17.00 -2.90 -6.13
CA ALA A 251 17.95 -3.19 -5.06
C ALA A 251 17.67 -4.55 -4.39
N LEU A 252 16.39 -4.86 -4.12
CA LEU A 252 15.97 -6.16 -3.58
C LEU A 252 16.30 -7.31 -4.55
N ALA A 253 16.03 -7.15 -5.85
CA ALA A 253 16.33 -8.15 -6.86
C ALA A 253 17.85 -8.38 -7.01
N ALA A 254 18.64 -7.31 -6.99
CA ALA A 254 20.10 -7.40 -7.02
C ALA A 254 20.64 -8.13 -5.77
N SER A 255 20.14 -7.80 -4.57
CA SER A 255 20.50 -8.50 -3.33
C SER A 255 20.11 -9.98 -3.38
N ALA A 256 18.91 -10.32 -3.89
CA ALA A 256 18.47 -11.70 -4.03
C ALA A 256 19.36 -12.50 -5.01
N ARG A 257 19.69 -11.91 -6.17
CA ARG A 257 20.62 -12.52 -7.14
C ARG A 257 22.00 -12.72 -6.56
N ALA A 258 22.53 -11.72 -5.85
CA ALA A 258 23.83 -11.82 -5.18
C ALA A 258 23.86 -12.92 -4.10
N ALA A 259 22.71 -13.25 -3.51
CA ALA A 259 22.55 -14.38 -2.59
C ALA A 259 22.35 -15.74 -3.31
N GLY A 260 22.26 -15.78 -4.64
CA GLY A 260 22.11 -17.00 -5.43
C GLY A 260 20.68 -17.32 -5.87
N ALA A 261 19.71 -16.41 -5.68
CA ALA A 261 18.36 -16.60 -6.23
C ALA A 261 18.35 -16.37 -7.76
N THR A 262 17.61 -17.21 -8.47
CA THR A 262 17.29 -17.02 -9.89
C THR A 262 15.96 -16.27 -10.00
N ILE A 263 15.89 -15.25 -10.85
CA ILE A 263 14.66 -14.50 -11.13
C ILE A 263 14.36 -14.62 -12.62
N ARG A 264 13.19 -15.18 -12.94
CA ARG A 264 12.69 -15.36 -14.28
C ARG A 264 11.46 -14.47 -14.48
N THR A 265 11.58 -13.51 -15.36
CA THR A 265 10.49 -12.64 -15.82
C THR A 265 9.77 -13.26 -17.03
N SER A 266 8.65 -12.70 -17.47
CA SER A 266 7.79 -13.25 -18.54
C SER A 266 7.43 -14.73 -18.30
N ALA A 267 7.26 -15.10 -17.01
CA ALA A 267 7.02 -16.45 -16.52
C ALA A 267 5.78 -16.48 -15.61
N GLY A 268 4.63 -16.11 -16.16
CA GLY A 268 3.35 -16.11 -15.43
C GLY A 268 2.97 -17.51 -15.00
N VAL A 269 2.59 -17.68 -13.73
CA VAL A 269 2.05 -18.94 -13.20
C VAL A 269 0.57 -19.03 -13.54
N ASP A 270 0.18 -20.14 -14.19
CA ASP A 270 -1.20 -20.52 -14.46
C ASP A 270 -1.84 -21.20 -13.23
N ARG A 271 -1.13 -22.16 -12.65
CA ARG A 271 -1.60 -22.86 -11.45
C ARG A 271 -0.46 -23.38 -10.58
N ILE A 272 -0.76 -23.54 -9.29
CA ILE A 272 0.07 -24.27 -8.32
C ILE A 272 -0.24 -25.75 -8.49
N ARG A 273 0.79 -26.57 -8.66
CA ARG A 273 0.63 -28.02 -8.79
C ARG A 273 0.54 -28.64 -7.40
N ILE A 274 -0.52 -29.41 -7.19
CA ILE A 274 -0.81 -30.07 -5.91
C ILE A 274 -0.94 -31.58 -6.14
N ARG A 275 -0.13 -32.36 -5.40
CA ARG A 275 -0.18 -33.83 -5.38
C ARG A 275 -0.25 -34.31 -3.95
N ASN A 276 -1.19 -35.18 -3.66
CA ASN A 276 -1.40 -35.79 -2.31
C ASN A 276 -1.49 -34.70 -1.20
N GLY A 277 -2.24 -33.62 -1.44
CA GLY A 277 -2.42 -32.52 -0.47
C GLY A 277 -1.22 -31.60 -0.30
N ARG A 278 -0.17 -31.74 -1.14
CA ARG A 278 1.07 -30.98 -1.05
C ARG A 278 1.34 -30.20 -2.35
N ALA A 279 1.77 -28.95 -2.22
CA ALA A 279 2.32 -28.19 -3.33
C ALA A 279 3.73 -28.71 -3.65
N ASP A 280 3.93 -29.17 -4.89
CA ASP A 280 5.18 -29.76 -5.37
C ASP A 280 5.78 -29.05 -6.58
N GLY A 281 5.21 -27.91 -6.97
CA GLY A 281 5.67 -27.08 -8.08
C GLY A 281 4.61 -26.15 -8.61
N VAL A 282 4.88 -25.58 -9.78
CA VAL A 282 3.97 -24.70 -10.51
C VAL A 282 3.89 -25.09 -11.98
N VAL A 283 2.80 -24.71 -12.63
CA VAL A 283 2.66 -24.77 -14.10
C VAL A 283 2.60 -23.32 -14.57
N LEU A 284 3.46 -22.98 -15.51
CA LEU A 284 3.47 -21.66 -16.12
C LEU A 284 2.35 -21.53 -17.17
N ALA A 285 1.98 -20.32 -17.53
CA ALA A 285 1.01 -20.02 -18.61
C ALA A 285 1.44 -20.60 -19.98
N THR A 286 2.72 -20.92 -20.16
CA THR A 286 3.27 -21.61 -21.35
C THR A 286 3.03 -23.11 -21.33
N GLY A 287 2.51 -23.67 -20.23
CA GLY A 287 2.39 -25.12 -20.01
C GLY A 287 3.65 -25.79 -19.40
N GLU A 288 4.73 -25.05 -19.21
CA GLU A 288 5.97 -25.57 -18.57
C GLU A 288 5.69 -25.90 -17.10
N GLU A 289 6.05 -27.11 -16.69
CA GLU A 289 6.00 -27.54 -15.29
C GLU A 289 7.36 -27.36 -14.62
N ILE A 290 7.37 -26.75 -13.43
CA ILE A 290 8.58 -26.54 -12.65
C ILE A 290 8.39 -27.14 -11.27
N ASP A 291 9.28 -28.07 -10.90
CA ASP A 291 9.27 -28.77 -9.62
C ASP A 291 9.89 -27.94 -8.49
N ALA A 292 9.28 -28.01 -7.30
CA ALA A 292 9.85 -27.44 -6.08
C ALA A 292 9.37 -28.19 -4.84
N ARG A 293 10.15 -28.13 -3.77
CA ARG A 293 9.75 -28.68 -2.47
C ARG A 293 8.75 -27.79 -1.74
N VAL A 294 8.80 -26.49 -2.02
CA VAL A 294 7.96 -25.44 -1.41
C VAL A 294 7.59 -24.40 -2.47
N VAL A 295 6.36 -23.92 -2.40
CA VAL A 295 5.86 -22.78 -3.17
C VAL A 295 5.50 -21.65 -2.21
N ALA A 296 6.05 -20.46 -2.40
CA ALA A 296 5.71 -19.25 -1.65
C ALA A 296 5.01 -18.26 -2.57
N SER A 297 3.73 -17.97 -2.32
CA SER A 297 2.96 -17.03 -3.13
C SER A 297 3.06 -15.62 -2.58
N ASN A 298 3.50 -14.69 -3.44
CA ASN A 298 3.46 -13.26 -3.18
C ASN A 298 2.18 -12.61 -3.76
N ALA A 299 1.35 -13.37 -4.46
CA ALA A 299 0.02 -12.92 -4.87
C ALA A 299 -0.89 -12.77 -3.64
N ASP A 300 -1.94 -11.95 -3.78
CA ASP A 300 -2.94 -11.83 -2.72
C ASP A 300 -3.68 -13.16 -2.44
N PRO A 301 -4.41 -13.27 -1.31
CA PRO A 301 -5.10 -14.50 -0.94
C PRO A 301 -6.15 -14.96 -1.95
N TRP A 302 -6.92 -14.02 -2.59
CA TRP A 302 -7.91 -14.38 -3.59
C TRP A 302 -7.24 -15.00 -4.82
N ARG A 303 -6.24 -14.33 -5.36
CA ARG A 303 -5.47 -14.84 -6.51
C ARG A 303 -4.81 -16.17 -6.18
N THR A 304 -4.20 -16.28 -5.01
CA THR A 304 -3.53 -17.53 -4.61
C THR A 304 -4.52 -18.69 -4.49
N PHE A 305 -5.59 -18.53 -3.71
CA PHE A 305 -6.46 -19.65 -3.33
C PHE A 305 -7.66 -19.87 -4.25
N LEU A 306 -8.15 -18.82 -4.92
CA LEU A 306 -9.32 -18.94 -5.79
C LEU A 306 -8.97 -19.06 -7.27
N HIS A 307 -7.73 -18.70 -7.66
CA HIS A 307 -7.29 -18.76 -9.05
C HIS A 307 -6.11 -19.71 -9.27
N LEU A 308 -5.04 -19.62 -8.45
CA LEU A 308 -3.83 -20.43 -8.68
C LEU A 308 -3.92 -21.83 -8.07
N VAL A 309 -4.66 -22.02 -6.98
CA VAL A 309 -4.92 -23.32 -6.39
C VAL A 309 -6.05 -24.02 -7.14
N PRO A 310 -5.87 -25.29 -7.59
CA PRO A 310 -6.93 -26.03 -8.28
C PRO A 310 -8.21 -26.16 -7.46
N ALA A 311 -9.35 -26.11 -8.14
CA ALA A 311 -10.64 -26.33 -7.48
C ALA A 311 -10.66 -27.72 -6.79
N GLY A 312 -11.19 -27.77 -5.58
CA GLY A 312 -11.26 -29.02 -4.78
C GLY A 312 -10.02 -29.35 -3.95
N ALA A 313 -8.91 -28.60 -4.09
CA ALA A 313 -7.71 -28.81 -3.27
C ALA A 313 -7.80 -28.13 -1.89
N LEU A 314 -8.79 -27.28 -1.66
CA LEU A 314 -9.08 -26.63 -0.38
C LEU A 314 -10.36 -27.18 0.22
N ASP A 315 -10.39 -27.28 1.55
CA ASP A 315 -11.66 -27.56 2.25
C ASP A 315 -12.63 -26.37 2.09
N GLY A 316 -13.93 -26.67 2.18
CA GLY A 316 -14.97 -25.69 1.93
C GLY A 316 -15.05 -24.56 3.00
N GLU A 317 -14.57 -24.81 4.22
CA GLU A 317 -14.56 -23.79 5.28
C GLU A 317 -13.47 -22.76 5.02
N PHE A 318 -12.24 -23.20 4.76
CA PHE A 318 -11.14 -22.31 4.43
C PHE A 318 -11.43 -21.49 3.15
N ARG A 319 -11.97 -22.17 2.10
CA ARG A 319 -12.35 -21.49 0.87
C ARG A 319 -13.35 -20.36 1.12
N ARG A 320 -14.43 -20.63 1.87
CA ARG A 320 -15.42 -19.59 2.25
C ARG A 320 -14.78 -18.47 3.05
N ALA A 321 -13.88 -18.78 3.99
CA ALA A 321 -13.16 -17.77 4.75
C ALA A 321 -12.31 -16.86 3.86
N VAL A 322 -11.67 -17.39 2.81
CA VAL A 322 -10.94 -16.58 1.81
C VAL A 322 -11.91 -15.72 0.98
N GLU A 323 -13.04 -16.30 0.54
CA GLU A 323 -14.05 -15.57 -0.25
C GLU A 323 -14.65 -14.36 0.52
N THR A 324 -14.67 -14.41 1.87
CA THR A 324 -15.11 -13.30 2.72
C THR A 324 -14.06 -12.20 2.94
N ILE A 325 -12.84 -12.36 2.44
CA ILE A 325 -11.85 -11.29 2.50
C ILE A 325 -12.33 -10.16 1.58
N ARG A 326 -12.54 -8.99 2.15
CA ARG A 326 -12.94 -7.83 1.37
C ARG A 326 -11.76 -7.34 0.54
N MET A 327 -11.93 -7.38 -0.79
CA MET A 327 -11.03 -6.82 -1.80
C MET A 327 -11.74 -5.63 -2.44
N ASP A 328 -11.71 -4.50 -1.75
CA ASP A 328 -12.44 -3.30 -2.17
C ASP A 328 -11.45 -2.24 -2.66
N GLY A 329 -11.01 -2.36 -3.92
CA GLY A 329 -10.21 -1.33 -4.58
C GLY A 329 -11.02 -0.05 -4.74
N VAL A 330 -10.48 1.06 -4.25
CA VAL A 330 -11.16 2.36 -4.20
C VAL A 330 -10.30 3.50 -4.73
N SER A 331 -9.20 3.16 -5.38
CA SER A 331 -8.22 4.15 -5.81
C SER A 331 -7.82 4.00 -7.27
N MET A 332 -7.56 5.13 -7.90
CA MET A 332 -7.04 5.28 -9.27
C MET A 332 -5.71 6.01 -9.20
N LYS A 333 -4.86 5.79 -10.22
CA LYS A 333 -3.63 6.56 -10.42
C LYS A 333 -3.72 7.38 -11.69
N VAL A 334 -3.37 8.65 -11.57
CA VAL A 334 -3.14 9.53 -12.73
C VAL A 334 -1.71 10.04 -12.65
N ASN A 335 -0.89 9.71 -13.62
CA ASN A 335 0.48 10.20 -13.73
C ASN A 335 0.54 11.21 -14.87
N LEU A 336 1.11 12.38 -14.59
CA LEU A 336 1.19 13.51 -15.53
C LEU A 336 2.66 13.88 -15.77
N ALA A 337 3.04 14.02 -17.03
CA ALA A 337 4.28 14.71 -17.41
C ALA A 337 3.97 16.18 -17.67
N LEU A 338 4.78 17.08 -17.12
CA LEU A 338 4.54 18.52 -17.14
C LEU A 338 5.69 19.29 -17.79
N GLU A 339 5.32 20.35 -18.52
CA GLU A 339 6.24 21.35 -19.05
C GLU A 339 6.94 22.15 -17.95
N THR A 340 6.19 22.54 -16.92
CA THR A 340 6.67 23.29 -15.74
C THR A 340 5.85 22.89 -14.51
N LEU A 341 6.25 23.34 -13.32
CA LEU A 341 5.55 23.03 -12.07
C LEU A 341 4.16 23.72 -11.99
N PRO A 342 3.21 23.12 -11.24
CA PRO A 342 1.92 23.75 -10.98
C PRO A 342 2.08 25.00 -10.15
N ASP A 343 1.32 26.04 -10.50
CA ASP A 343 1.28 27.33 -9.79
C ASP A 343 0.07 27.35 -8.85
N PHE A 344 0.30 27.00 -7.58
CA PHE A 344 -0.78 26.94 -6.59
C PHE A 344 -1.24 28.33 -6.17
N ALA A 345 -2.53 28.62 -6.29
CA ALA A 345 -3.11 29.90 -5.89
C ALA A 345 -2.83 30.27 -4.42
N ALA A 346 -2.78 29.27 -3.54
CA ALA A 346 -2.48 29.45 -2.11
C ALA A 346 -1.01 29.80 -1.81
N LEU A 347 -0.08 29.45 -2.70
CA LEU A 347 1.35 29.81 -2.62
C LEU A 347 1.94 29.77 -4.03
N GLN A 348 1.96 30.92 -4.67
CA GLN A 348 2.35 31.08 -6.08
C GLN A 348 3.83 30.79 -6.34
N GLY A 349 4.11 30.34 -7.55
CA GLY A 349 5.44 30.12 -8.10
C GLY A 349 5.58 28.79 -8.83
N THR A 350 6.23 28.82 -9.98
CA THR A 350 6.51 27.66 -10.85
C THR A 350 7.95 27.14 -10.71
N GLN A 351 8.74 27.71 -9.80
CA GLN A 351 10.05 27.18 -9.42
C GLN A 351 9.92 26.24 -8.21
N PRO A 352 10.82 25.26 -8.04
CA PRO A 352 10.79 24.34 -6.92
C PRO A 352 10.74 25.04 -5.55
N GLY A 353 9.56 25.11 -4.95
CA GLY A 353 9.28 25.67 -3.64
C GLY A 353 8.75 24.62 -2.65
N PRO A 354 8.48 24.98 -1.39
CA PRO A 354 7.97 24.07 -0.37
C PRO A 354 6.64 23.43 -0.79
N GLN A 355 5.76 24.15 -1.51
CA GLN A 355 4.48 23.65 -2.02
C GLN A 355 4.62 22.50 -3.04
N HIS A 356 5.82 22.28 -3.60
CA HIS A 356 6.10 21.21 -4.55
C HIS A 356 6.86 20.02 -3.95
N ARG A 357 7.38 20.16 -2.73
CA ARG A 357 8.29 19.19 -2.10
C ARG A 357 7.57 18.17 -1.23
N GLY A 358 6.48 18.57 -0.60
CA GLY A 358 5.66 17.67 0.23
C GLY A 358 4.72 16.80 -0.58
N THR A 359 4.00 15.93 0.10
CA THR A 359 2.76 15.38 -0.43
C THR A 359 1.72 16.51 -0.45
N ILE A 360 1.01 16.67 -1.54
CA ILE A 360 0.00 17.72 -1.71
C ILE A 360 -1.37 17.10 -1.53
N HIS A 361 -2.14 17.56 -0.55
CA HIS A 361 -3.47 17.03 -0.24
C HIS A 361 -4.56 18.00 -0.71
N ILE A 362 -5.42 17.56 -1.63
CA ILE A 362 -6.65 18.25 -2.01
C ILE A 362 -7.82 17.52 -1.38
N GLY A 363 -8.25 17.98 -0.22
CA GLY A 363 -9.32 17.46 0.61
C GLY A 363 -9.57 18.45 1.74
N PRO A 364 -10.30 19.56 1.48
CA PRO A 364 -10.32 20.74 2.35
C PRO A 364 -11.03 20.52 3.70
N SER A 365 -11.80 19.44 3.84
CA SER A 365 -12.45 19.06 5.10
C SER A 365 -12.71 17.57 5.18
N MET A 366 -12.88 17.04 6.38
CA MET A 366 -13.29 15.63 6.57
C MET A 366 -14.64 15.34 5.93
N ASP A 367 -15.57 16.30 5.93
CA ASP A 367 -16.87 16.16 5.27
C ASP A 367 -16.76 16.06 3.75
N TYR A 368 -15.79 16.76 3.14
CA TYR A 368 -15.48 16.62 1.71
C TYR A 368 -15.07 15.18 1.38
N ILE A 369 -14.19 14.62 2.19
CA ILE A 369 -13.68 13.25 1.99
C ILE A 369 -14.77 12.21 2.26
N ASP A 370 -15.64 12.42 3.28
CA ASP A 370 -16.78 11.52 3.56
C ASP A 370 -17.79 11.52 2.41
N ARG A 371 -18.13 12.69 1.84
CA ARG A 371 -19.01 12.76 0.66
C ARG A 371 -18.41 12.02 -0.54
N ALA A 372 -17.11 12.16 -0.78
CA ALA A 372 -16.43 11.43 -1.83
C ALA A 372 -16.53 9.90 -1.61
N TRP A 373 -16.41 9.44 -0.37
CA TRP A 373 -16.61 8.04 -0.01
C TRP A 373 -18.05 7.57 -0.20
N ASP A 374 -19.04 8.36 0.19
CA ASP A 374 -20.46 7.99 0.06
C ASP A 374 -20.87 7.76 -1.40
N GLU A 375 -20.34 8.55 -2.33
CA GLU A 375 -20.52 8.32 -3.76
C GLU A 375 -19.89 7.00 -4.20
N ALA A 376 -18.65 6.73 -3.79
CA ALA A 376 -17.93 5.51 -4.17
C ALA A 376 -18.58 4.25 -3.56
N ARG A 377 -19.07 4.32 -2.34
CA ARG A 377 -19.83 3.24 -1.70
C ARG A 377 -21.12 2.91 -2.47
N ALA A 378 -21.71 3.89 -3.16
CA ALA A 378 -22.84 3.70 -4.05
C ALA A 378 -22.43 3.26 -5.49
N GLY A 379 -21.17 2.90 -5.72
CA GLY A 379 -20.65 2.44 -7.02
C GLY A 379 -20.39 3.57 -8.03
N ARG A 380 -20.29 4.82 -7.58
CA ARG A 380 -20.01 5.97 -8.44
C ARG A 380 -18.63 6.54 -8.11
N PRO A 381 -17.76 6.82 -9.08
CA PRO A 381 -16.56 7.61 -8.86
C PRO A 381 -16.93 8.98 -8.29
N SER A 382 -16.13 9.48 -7.34
CA SER A 382 -16.44 10.70 -6.62
C SER A 382 -16.49 11.93 -7.53
N THR A 383 -17.57 12.69 -7.43
CA THR A 383 -17.71 13.95 -8.18
C THR A 383 -16.63 14.96 -7.77
N ASN A 384 -16.31 15.00 -6.49
CA ASN A 384 -15.23 15.82 -5.92
C ASN A 384 -14.23 14.89 -5.23
N PRO A 385 -13.25 14.32 -5.97
CA PRO A 385 -12.34 13.34 -5.41
C PRO A 385 -11.37 13.95 -4.41
N PHE A 386 -11.04 13.20 -3.36
CA PHE A 386 -9.85 13.43 -2.57
C PHE A 386 -8.62 13.07 -3.41
N LEU A 387 -7.64 13.97 -3.47
CA LEU A 387 -6.41 13.79 -4.25
C LEU A 387 -5.18 13.91 -3.34
N GLU A 388 -4.27 12.97 -3.51
CA GLU A 388 -2.91 13.07 -2.99
C GLU A 388 -1.93 13.14 -4.16
N LEU A 389 -1.17 14.23 -4.26
CA LEU A 389 -0.23 14.47 -5.33
C LEU A 389 1.20 14.48 -4.81
N THR A 390 2.14 13.99 -5.63
CA THR A 390 3.57 14.08 -5.35
C THR A 390 4.34 14.44 -6.61
N ILE A 391 5.42 15.22 -6.46
CA ILE A 391 6.27 15.69 -7.57
C ILE A 391 7.71 15.17 -7.37
N PRO A 392 7.99 13.90 -7.75
CA PRO A 392 9.28 13.27 -7.46
C PRO A 392 10.46 13.96 -8.13
N THR A 393 10.25 14.62 -9.27
CA THR A 393 11.30 15.32 -10.03
C THR A 393 11.89 16.52 -9.31
N VAL A 394 11.26 17.04 -8.26
CA VAL A 394 11.84 18.08 -7.39
C VAL A 394 12.99 17.53 -6.55
N TYR A 395 13.00 16.23 -6.29
CA TYR A 395 14.07 15.53 -5.55
C TYR A 395 15.01 14.73 -6.45
N ASP A 396 14.49 14.16 -7.53
CA ASP A 396 15.24 13.38 -8.50
C ASP A 396 14.93 13.83 -9.94
N PRO A 397 15.61 14.88 -10.41
CA PRO A 397 15.38 15.43 -11.75
C PRO A 397 15.67 14.42 -12.90
N ALA A 398 16.42 13.36 -12.63
CA ALA A 398 16.73 12.33 -13.61
C ALA A 398 15.52 11.46 -14.02
N LEU A 399 14.37 11.65 -13.37
CA LEU A 399 13.13 10.97 -13.72
C LEU A 399 12.40 11.57 -14.93
N ALA A 400 12.80 12.78 -15.37
CA ALA A 400 12.21 13.47 -16.52
C ALA A 400 13.31 14.16 -17.38
N PRO A 401 13.01 14.54 -18.61
CA PRO A 401 13.92 15.38 -19.39
C PRO A 401 14.24 16.71 -18.67
N PRO A 402 15.39 17.34 -18.96
CA PRO A 402 15.79 18.58 -18.30
C PRO A 402 14.71 19.66 -18.34
N GLY A 403 14.39 20.24 -17.18
CA GLY A 403 13.38 21.28 -17.02
C GLY A 403 11.93 20.79 -17.06
N LYS A 404 11.70 19.49 -17.23
CA LYS A 404 10.37 18.88 -17.18
C LYS A 404 10.11 18.22 -15.83
N HIS A 405 8.83 18.00 -15.54
CA HIS A 405 8.41 17.45 -14.25
C HIS A 405 7.42 16.28 -14.39
N LEU A 406 7.30 15.53 -13.31
CA LEU A 406 6.30 14.46 -13.16
C LEU A 406 5.43 14.77 -11.93
N ILE A 407 4.12 14.61 -12.08
CA ILE A 407 3.19 14.52 -10.96
C ILE A 407 2.61 13.10 -10.94
N SER A 408 2.60 12.52 -9.75
CA SER A 408 1.88 11.28 -9.45
C SER A 408 0.67 11.62 -8.59
N VAL A 409 -0.53 11.38 -9.11
CA VAL A 409 -1.79 11.67 -8.44
C VAL A 409 -2.43 10.36 -8.00
N PHE A 410 -2.63 10.21 -6.70
CA PHE A 410 -3.45 9.17 -6.11
C PHE A 410 -4.85 9.72 -5.89
N VAL A 411 -5.85 9.04 -6.45
CA VAL A 411 -7.23 9.52 -6.53
C VAL A 411 -8.14 8.64 -5.71
N GLN A 412 -8.88 9.21 -4.80
CA GLN A 412 -9.94 8.57 -4.04
C GLN A 412 -11.21 9.46 -4.01
N TYR A 413 -12.40 8.88 -4.26
CA TYR A 413 -12.63 7.44 -4.32
C TYR A 413 -13.10 7.04 -5.71
N THR A 414 -12.58 5.90 -6.15
CA THR A 414 -12.92 5.29 -7.42
C THR A 414 -13.22 3.81 -7.17
N PRO A 415 -14.50 3.41 -7.05
CA PRO A 415 -14.86 2.04 -6.73
C PRO A 415 -14.47 1.09 -7.87
N TYR A 416 -13.95 -0.11 -7.55
CA TYR A 416 -13.65 -1.13 -8.56
C TYR A 416 -14.90 -1.51 -9.37
N ALA A 417 -16.00 -1.79 -8.67
CA ALA A 417 -17.27 -2.14 -9.28
C ALA A 417 -18.14 -0.89 -9.45
N LEU A 418 -18.44 -0.55 -10.69
CA LEU A 418 -19.29 0.58 -11.03
C LEU A 418 -20.76 0.20 -10.97
N ALA A 419 -21.61 1.08 -10.44
CA ALA A 419 -23.06 0.96 -10.57
C ALA A 419 -23.44 0.89 -12.06
N PRO A 420 -24.56 0.22 -12.45
CA PRO A 420 -25.01 0.17 -13.82
C PRO A 420 -25.05 1.58 -14.42
N PHE A 421 -24.24 1.81 -15.44
CA PHE A 421 -24.11 3.10 -16.08
C PHE A 421 -25.38 3.39 -16.87
N GLN A 422 -26.17 4.38 -16.44
CA GLN A 422 -27.01 5.12 -17.36
C GLN A 422 -26.13 6.18 -17.99
N PRO A 423 -26.04 6.29 -19.32
CA PRO A 423 -25.32 7.36 -19.98
C PRO A 423 -26.04 8.68 -19.69
N ALA A 424 -25.78 9.25 -18.53
CA ALA A 424 -26.18 10.60 -18.22
C ALA A 424 -25.21 11.53 -18.95
N SER A 425 -25.75 12.38 -19.75
CA SER A 425 -25.09 13.41 -20.53
C SER A 425 -24.49 14.53 -19.66
N SER A 426 -23.91 14.25 -18.54
CA SER A 426 -23.03 15.16 -17.78
C SER A 426 -22.82 14.65 -16.35
N PHE A 427 -21.61 14.83 -15.81
CA PHE A 427 -21.32 14.77 -14.37
C PHE A 427 -22.04 15.89 -13.55
N ASP A 428 -22.87 16.69 -14.20
CA ASP A 428 -23.65 17.81 -13.63
C ASP A 428 -25.07 17.41 -13.21
N ALA A 429 -25.44 16.12 -13.26
CA ALA A 429 -26.78 15.67 -12.86
C ALA A 429 -26.92 15.70 -11.32
N ASP A 430 -28.07 16.21 -10.90
CA ASP A 430 -28.51 16.38 -9.50
C ASP A 430 -28.17 15.16 -8.61
N PRO A 431 -27.37 15.33 -7.55
CA PRO A 431 -26.95 14.25 -6.65
C PRO A 431 -28.10 13.62 -5.85
N THR A 432 -29.32 14.17 -5.90
CA THR A 432 -30.51 13.66 -5.19
C THR A 432 -31.25 12.55 -5.95
N GLN A 433 -30.93 12.27 -7.21
CA GLN A 433 -31.55 11.18 -7.95
C GLN A 433 -30.89 9.84 -7.62
N THR A 434 -31.46 9.13 -6.66
CA THR A 434 -31.11 7.75 -6.34
C THR A 434 -31.49 6.81 -7.48
N ALA A 435 -30.50 6.35 -8.25
CA ALA A 435 -30.71 5.24 -9.17
C ALA A 435 -31.03 3.95 -8.38
N PRO A 436 -31.94 3.10 -8.84
CA PRO A 436 -32.25 1.85 -8.16
C PRO A 436 -30.98 0.96 -8.10
N VAL A 437 -30.76 0.38 -6.93
CA VAL A 437 -29.66 -0.57 -6.68
C VAL A 437 -29.92 -1.84 -7.52
N GLY A 438 -29.37 -1.87 -8.71
CA GLY A 438 -29.35 -3.07 -9.56
C GLY A 438 -28.19 -3.99 -9.16
N THR A 439 -28.43 -5.29 -9.12
CA THR A 439 -27.50 -6.34 -8.66
C THR A 439 -26.37 -6.68 -9.66
N GLY A 440 -25.97 -5.76 -10.53
CA GLY A 440 -24.93 -5.96 -11.54
C GLY A 440 -23.93 -4.80 -11.58
N LEU A 441 -22.92 -4.81 -10.70
CA LEU A 441 -21.79 -3.88 -10.77
C LEU A 441 -20.76 -4.42 -11.78
N ALA A 442 -20.46 -3.66 -12.84
CA ALA A 442 -19.50 -4.06 -13.87
C ALA A 442 -18.19 -3.27 -13.71
N ALA A 443 -17.06 -3.97 -13.65
CA ALA A 443 -15.74 -3.34 -13.57
C ALA A 443 -15.26 -2.87 -14.96
N ASP A 444 -15.69 -3.51 -16.03
CA ASP A 444 -15.34 -3.20 -17.43
C ASP A 444 -15.81 -1.82 -17.89
N GLY A 445 -16.78 -1.21 -17.22
CA GLY A 445 -17.15 0.19 -17.44
C GLY A 445 -15.99 1.19 -17.27
N TRP A 446 -14.93 0.81 -16.57
CA TRP A 446 -13.74 1.64 -16.41
C TRP A 446 -12.99 1.88 -17.72
N ASP A 447 -13.02 0.97 -18.68
CA ASP A 447 -12.35 1.15 -19.97
C ASP A 447 -12.91 2.37 -20.72
N ALA A 448 -14.20 2.67 -20.58
CA ALA A 448 -14.83 3.84 -21.16
C ALA A 448 -14.75 5.09 -20.26
N LEU A 449 -14.75 4.91 -18.93
CA LEU A 449 -14.92 5.98 -17.96
C LEU A 449 -13.60 6.63 -17.53
N LYS A 450 -12.48 5.90 -17.53
CA LYS A 450 -11.22 6.34 -16.89
C LYS A 450 -10.66 7.64 -17.45
N GLU A 451 -10.72 7.86 -18.77
CA GLU A 451 -10.20 9.10 -19.36
C GLU A 451 -11.11 10.31 -19.08
N PRO A 452 -12.44 10.25 -19.30
CA PRO A 452 -13.34 11.33 -18.87
C PRO A 452 -13.22 11.64 -17.37
N TYR A 453 -13.04 10.62 -16.53
CA TYR A 453 -12.87 10.85 -15.10
C TYR A 453 -11.50 11.47 -14.75
N ALA A 454 -10.45 11.16 -15.51
CA ALA A 454 -9.16 11.84 -15.37
C ALA A 454 -9.24 13.33 -15.74
N ASP A 455 -10.12 13.72 -16.69
CA ASP A 455 -10.40 15.15 -16.96
C ASP A 455 -11.04 15.84 -15.75
N ARG A 456 -11.92 15.13 -15.03
CA ARG A 456 -12.47 15.62 -13.75
C ARG A 456 -11.38 15.79 -12.69
N VAL A 457 -10.47 14.82 -12.56
CA VAL A 457 -9.32 14.90 -11.63
C VAL A 457 -8.45 16.13 -11.96
N VAL A 458 -8.11 16.33 -13.24
CA VAL A 458 -7.36 17.53 -13.68
C VAL A 458 -8.15 18.80 -13.39
N GLY A 459 -9.47 18.77 -13.58
CA GLY A 459 -10.37 19.87 -13.21
C GLY A 459 -10.28 20.24 -11.74
N THR A 460 -10.32 19.25 -10.86
CA THR A 460 -10.16 19.47 -9.40
C THR A 460 -8.79 20.06 -9.07
N ILE A 461 -7.70 19.60 -9.71
CA ILE A 461 -6.37 20.20 -9.50
C ILE A 461 -6.36 21.66 -9.98
N ALA A 462 -7.02 21.97 -11.10
CA ALA A 462 -7.07 23.33 -11.68
C ALA A 462 -7.77 24.35 -10.76
N GLU A 463 -8.65 23.93 -9.88
CA GLU A 463 -9.26 24.80 -8.86
C GLU A 463 -8.21 25.34 -7.87
N TYR A 464 -7.10 24.61 -7.66
CA TYR A 464 -6.01 24.98 -6.75
C TYR A 464 -4.75 25.44 -7.46
N ALA A 465 -4.51 24.96 -8.68
CA ALA A 465 -3.35 25.30 -9.53
C ALA A 465 -3.85 25.56 -10.95
N PRO A 466 -4.30 26.80 -11.26
CA PRO A 466 -4.99 27.14 -12.52
C PRO A 466 -4.20 26.83 -13.79
N ASN A 467 -2.87 26.88 -13.74
CA ASN A 467 -2.02 26.60 -14.90
C ASN A 467 -1.93 25.12 -15.27
N ILE A 468 -2.45 24.20 -14.44
CA ILE A 468 -2.18 22.75 -14.62
C ILE A 468 -2.60 22.23 -15.99
N ARG A 469 -3.74 22.71 -16.54
CA ARG A 469 -4.25 22.26 -17.85
C ARG A 469 -3.30 22.62 -19.00
N ASP A 470 -2.62 23.74 -18.90
CA ASP A 470 -1.75 24.29 -19.94
C ASP A 470 -0.36 23.64 -19.94
N VAL A 471 0.04 23.06 -18.81
CA VAL A 471 1.39 22.51 -18.63
C VAL A 471 1.47 20.99 -18.75
N ILE A 472 0.35 20.27 -18.88
CA ILE A 472 0.34 18.82 -19.08
C ILE A 472 0.82 18.48 -20.50
N VAL A 473 1.90 17.69 -20.59
CA VAL A 473 2.46 17.17 -21.85
C VAL A 473 1.95 15.76 -22.16
N HIS A 474 1.93 14.91 -21.13
CA HIS A 474 1.45 13.52 -21.25
C HIS A 474 0.65 13.12 -20.01
N ARG A 475 -0.25 12.16 -20.20
CA ARG A 475 -1.08 11.60 -19.14
C ARG A 475 -1.15 10.08 -19.25
N GLN A 476 -1.00 9.38 -18.10
CA GLN A 476 -1.28 7.96 -17.95
C GLN A 476 -2.37 7.81 -16.89
N VAL A 477 -3.38 7.03 -17.20
CA VAL A 477 -4.52 6.78 -16.30
C VAL A 477 -4.62 5.29 -16.02
N LEU A 478 -4.58 4.92 -14.74
CA LEU A 478 -4.72 3.54 -14.27
C LEU A 478 -5.94 3.47 -13.34
N SER A 479 -7.03 2.95 -13.86
CA SER A 479 -8.26 2.67 -13.11
C SER A 479 -8.05 1.54 -12.10
N PRO A 480 -8.97 1.29 -11.15
CA PRO A 480 -8.91 0.10 -10.29
C PRO A 480 -8.85 -1.21 -11.09
N LEU A 481 -9.49 -1.26 -12.27
CA LEU A 481 -9.43 -2.40 -13.18
C LEU A 481 -8.05 -2.57 -13.83
N ASP A 482 -7.39 -1.45 -14.21
CA ASP A 482 -6.01 -1.50 -14.72
C ASP A 482 -5.03 -1.95 -13.62
N LEU A 483 -5.22 -1.53 -12.37
CA LEU A 483 -4.41 -2.00 -11.24
C LEU A 483 -4.51 -3.53 -11.08
N GLU A 484 -5.66 -4.13 -11.33
CA GLU A 484 -5.81 -5.58 -11.34
C GLU A 484 -5.14 -6.22 -12.54
N ARG A 485 -5.40 -5.70 -13.75
CA ARG A 485 -4.87 -6.26 -15.02
C ARG A 485 -3.35 -6.19 -15.06
N ASP A 486 -2.78 -5.04 -14.74
CA ASP A 486 -1.35 -4.78 -14.91
C ASP A 486 -0.50 -5.32 -13.73
N PHE A 487 -0.96 -5.13 -12.51
CA PHE A 487 -0.18 -5.48 -11.30
C PHE A 487 -0.69 -6.73 -10.58
N GLY A 488 -1.85 -7.26 -10.96
CA GLY A 488 -2.44 -8.43 -10.32
C GLY A 488 -2.99 -8.15 -8.94
N LEU A 489 -3.37 -6.90 -8.65
CA LEU A 489 -4.04 -6.51 -7.43
C LEU A 489 -5.51 -6.86 -7.55
N SER A 490 -5.96 -7.95 -6.92
CA SER A 490 -7.35 -8.40 -7.03
C SER A 490 -8.32 -7.27 -6.73
N ARG A 491 -9.20 -6.98 -7.70
CA ARG A 491 -10.15 -5.86 -7.66
C ARG A 491 -9.50 -4.49 -7.40
N GLY A 492 -8.25 -4.30 -7.76
CA GLY A 492 -7.52 -3.06 -7.56
C GLY A 492 -7.16 -2.73 -6.10
N ASP A 493 -7.31 -3.69 -5.18
CA ASP A 493 -7.04 -3.49 -3.75
C ASP A 493 -5.53 -3.43 -3.47
N ILE A 494 -5.06 -2.23 -3.11
CA ILE A 494 -3.63 -1.98 -2.85
C ILE A 494 -3.13 -2.59 -1.53
N PHE A 495 -4.02 -2.99 -0.63
CA PHE A 495 -3.67 -3.64 0.64
C PHE A 495 -3.70 -5.17 0.57
N HIS A 496 -4.14 -5.76 -0.55
CA HIS A 496 -4.31 -7.21 -0.70
C HIS A 496 -5.29 -7.80 0.31
N GLY A 497 -6.38 -7.11 0.53
CA GLY A 497 -7.42 -7.37 1.52
C GLY A 497 -7.49 -6.28 2.58
N ALA A 498 -8.71 -5.93 2.98
CA ALA A 498 -9.02 -4.83 3.89
C ALA A 498 -8.13 -4.82 5.15
N MET A 499 -7.71 -3.64 5.57
CA MET A 499 -6.92 -3.39 6.78
C MET A 499 -7.83 -3.02 7.97
N THR A 500 -8.92 -3.78 8.14
CA THR A 500 -9.86 -3.60 9.24
C THR A 500 -9.47 -4.44 10.46
N PRO A 501 -9.89 -4.10 11.70
CA PRO A 501 -9.49 -4.79 12.93
C PRO A 501 -9.72 -6.30 12.91
N ASP A 502 -10.78 -6.76 12.24
CA ASP A 502 -11.13 -8.18 12.05
C ASP A 502 -10.24 -8.91 11.03
N ARG A 503 -9.30 -8.19 10.37
CA ARG A 503 -8.39 -8.71 9.34
C ARG A 503 -6.92 -8.38 9.59
N LEU A 504 -6.57 -8.15 10.86
CA LEU A 504 -5.21 -7.76 11.25
C LEU A 504 -4.57 -8.81 12.16
N PHE A 505 -3.26 -8.76 12.27
CA PHE A 505 -2.41 -9.57 13.16
C PHE A 505 -2.69 -11.07 13.00
N PHE A 506 -3.22 -11.73 14.05
CA PHE A 506 -3.52 -13.16 14.05
C PHE A 506 -4.79 -13.54 13.27
N LEU A 507 -5.50 -12.58 12.72
CA LEU A 507 -6.69 -12.76 11.88
C LEU A 507 -6.39 -12.65 10.37
N ARG A 508 -5.16 -12.27 9.97
CA ARG A 508 -4.78 -12.05 8.57
C ARG A 508 -3.95 -13.21 8.01
N PRO A 509 -4.28 -13.82 6.86
CA PRO A 509 -5.42 -13.54 5.95
C PRO A 509 -6.77 -14.02 6.49
N VAL A 510 -6.78 -15.15 7.20
CA VAL A 510 -7.96 -15.73 7.86
C VAL A 510 -7.57 -16.30 9.23
N PRO A 511 -8.48 -16.33 10.22
CA PRO A 511 -8.20 -16.88 11.54
C PRO A 511 -7.62 -18.30 11.48
N GLY A 512 -6.58 -18.54 12.28
CA GLY A 512 -5.88 -19.82 12.32
C GLY A 512 -4.74 -19.98 11.32
N TRP A 513 -4.65 -19.12 10.31
CA TRP A 513 -3.66 -19.21 9.21
C TRP A 513 -2.75 -17.98 9.07
N ALA A 514 -2.60 -17.21 10.14
CA ALA A 514 -1.77 -16.00 10.17
C ALA A 514 -0.25 -16.26 10.17
N GLN A 515 0.18 -17.53 10.21
CA GLN A 515 1.58 -17.91 10.37
C GLN A 515 2.28 -18.24 9.04
N TYR A 516 1.82 -17.63 7.96
CA TYR A 516 2.34 -17.74 6.57
C TYR A 516 2.11 -19.11 5.92
N ARG A 517 1.79 -20.17 6.69
CA ARG A 517 1.41 -21.51 6.21
C ARG A 517 -0.04 -21.51 5.72
N THR A 518 -0.35 -22.48 4.87
CA THR A 518 -1.69 -22.69 4.33
C THR A 518 -2.19 -24.11 4.67
N PRO A 519 -3.47 -24.43 4.44
CA PRO A 519 -3.96 -25.82 4.56
C PRO A 519 -3.26 -26.82 3.62
N ILE A 520 -2.60 -26.33 2.56
CA ILE A 520 -1.88 -27.14 1.60
C ILE A 520 -0.42 -27.23 2.05
N ASP A 521 0.06 -28.44 2.31
CA ASP A 521 1.45 -28.66 2.69
C ASP A 521 2.41 -28.10 1.63
N GLY A 522 3.48 -27.45 2.07
CA GLY A 522 4.47 -26.86 1.17
C GLY A 522 4.03 -25.59 0.46
N LEU A 523 2.81 -25.09 0.68
CA LEU A 523 2.36 -23.79 0.19
C LEU A 523 2.38 -22.74 1.30
N TYR A 524 2.99 -21.58 1.01
CA TYR A 524 3.10 -20.43 1.92
C TYR A 524 2.63 -19.14 1.26
N LEU A 525 2.15 -18.19 2.08
CA LEU A 525 1.93 -16.82 1.66
C LEU A 525 3.10 -15.93 2.12
N CYS A 526 3.64 -15.11 1.22
CA CYS A 526 4.71 -14.17 1.54
C CYS A 526 4.39 -12.73 1.10
N GLY A 527 3.19 -12.48 0.56
CA GLY A 527 2.72 -11.18 0.09
C GLY A 527 1.99 -10.35 1.13
N SER A 528 1.56 -9.16 0.75
CA SER A 528 0.85 -8.18 1.60
C SER A 528 -0.49 -8.68 2.13
N GLY A 529 -1.08 -9.73 1.55
CA GLY A 529 -2.24 -10.42 2.08
C GLY A 529 -2.01 -11.17 3.39
N ALA A 530 -0.75 -11.43 3.77
CA ALA A 530 -0.36 -11.97 5.07
C ALA A 530 0.00 -10.86 6.08
N HIS A 531 0.17 -11.23 7.38
CA HIS A 531 0.64 -10.31 8.41
C HIS A 531 1.99 -9.66 8.03
N PRO A 532 2.23 -8.36 8.30
CA PRO A 532 1.35 -7.39 8.96
C PRO A 532 0.37 -6.68 8.03
N GLY A 533 0.43 -6.88 6.72
CA GLY A 533 -0.47 -6.25 5.76
C GLY A 533 0.22 -5.49 4.65
N GLY A 534 -0.51 -4.60 3.99
CA GLY A 534 -0.07 -3.81 2.84
C GLY A 534 0.91 -2.68 3.18
N GLY A 535 1.33 -1.95 2.15
CA GLY A 535 2.41 -0.96 2.20
C GLY A 535 3.77 -1.59 1.85
N VAL A 536 4.68 -0.86 1.26
CA VAL A 536 5.99 -1.35 0.79
C VAL A 536 6.91 -1.56 2.00
N MET A 537 6.64 -2.58 2.84
CA MET A 537 7.36 -2.80 4.10
C MET A 537 8.32 -4.01 4.09
N GLY A 538 8.13 -4.99 3.22
CA GLY A 538 8.96 -6.20 3.15
C GLY A 538 8.75 -7.21 4.28
N ALA A 539 8.00 -6.86 5.33
CA ALA A 539 7.81 -7.68 6.52
C ALA A 539 7.14 -9.03 6.23
N PRO A 540 6.06 -9.13 5.40
CA PRO A 540 5.47 -10.42 5.05
C PRO A 540 6.50 -11.37 4.43
N GLY A 541 7.31 -10.90 3.49
CA GLY A 541 8.36 -11.68 2.84
C GLY A 541 9.43 -12.19 3.81
N HIS A 542 9.93 -11.31 4.68
CA HIS A 542 10.88 -11.68 5.75
C HIS A 542 10.32 -12.76 6.68
N ASN A 543 9.11 -12.57 7.15
CA ASN A 543 8.50 -13.46 8.13
C ASN A 543 8.19 -14.84 7.52
N ALA A 544 7.67 -14.86 6.29
CA ALA A 544 7.41 -16.10 5.55
C ALA A 544 8.72 -16.87 5.30
N ALA A 545 9.77 -16.20 4.86
CA ALA A 545 11.08 -16.83 4.66
C ALA A 545 11.61 -17.49 5.95
N ARG A 546 11.46 -16.80 7.10
CA ARG A 546 11.86 -17.34 8.39
C ARG A 546 11.10 -18.63 8.76
N GLU A 547 9.79 -18.67 8.53
CA GLU A 547 8.99 -19.86 8.80
C GLU A 547 9.31 -21.01 7.83
N ILE A 548 9.53 -20.72 6.55
CA ILE A 548 9.98 -21.71 5.56
C ILE A 548 11.32 -22.31 5.96
N VAL A 549 12.32 -21.50 6.30
CA VAL A 549 13.65 -21.99 6.75
C VAL A 549 13.54 -22.86 8.01
N LYS A 550 12.68 -22.47 8.94
CA LYS A 550 12.42 -23.26 10.16
C LYS A 550 11.85 -24.64 9.83
N ASP A 551 10.94 -24.75 8.90
CA ASP A 551 10.34 -26.03 8.49
C ASP A 551 11.33 -26.88 7.69
N PHE A 552 12.14 -26.29 6.80
CA PHE A 552 13.24 -27.00 6.13
C PHE A 552 14.24 -27.61 7.13
N ARG A 553 14.59 -26.87 8.20
CA ARG A 553 15.51 -27.38 9.23
C ARG A 553 14.90 -28.52 10.04
N ARG A 554 13.59 -28.50 10.27
CA ARG A 554 12.87 -29.59 10.96
C ARG A 554 12.82 -30.87 10.11
N SER A 555 12.49 -30.74 8.82
CA SER A 555 12.41 -31.88 7.91
C SER A 555 13.76 -32.57 7.63
N ARG A 556 14.90 -31.89 7.86
CA ARG A 556 16.24 -32.49 7.77
C ARG A 556 16.66 -33.22 9.04
N ARG A 557 15.94 -33.04 10.16
CA ARG A 557 16.24 -33.73 11.44
C ARG A 557 15.37 -34.94 11.68
N GLN A 558 14.31 -35.10 10.92
CA GLN A 558 13.46 -36.28 10.82
C GLN A 558 13.96 -37.20 9.68
#